data_f58aaca285f3b32db5f6ce8761fe8a3a
#
_entry.id   f58aaca285f3b32db5f6ce8761fe8a3a
#
_cell.length_a   1.000
_cell.length_b   1.000
_cell.length_c   1.000
_cell.angle_alpha   90.00
_cell.angle_beta   90.00
_cell.angle_gamma   90.00
#
_symmetry.space_group_name_H-M   'P 1'
#
loop_
_entity.id
_entity.type
_entity.pdbx_description
1 polymer ?
#
loop_
_entity_poly.entity_id
_entity_poly.type
_entity_poly.pdbx_seq_one_letter_code
_entity_poly.pdbx_strand_id
1 'polypeptide(L)'
;YPGDKSRAVKIIMPLIPNNTTHLVSPFMGGGSVEHAWSKENINGQVSACDFFKPLAIFWQQVRENPEKVAEAVRSYFPLKKDRFYTLQQTHLSERTHLEIAAQFYVLNRSSFSGFTLSGGMSPGHARFTESSIIRLRDFRMPNVDVDAADMFNWLPATLENLSPTTTFIYLDPPYWL
;
A
#
# COMPACT_ATOMS: atom_id res chain seq x y z
N TYR A 1 -2.76 -7.48 -1.54
CA TYR A 1 -1.42 -7.47 -2.14
C TYR A 1 -0.73 -8.81 -1.85
N PRO A 2 0.04 -9.38 -2.79
CA PRO A 2 0.80 -10.60 -2.52
C PRO A 2 1.76 -10.39 -1.34
N GLY A 3 1.84 -11.36 -0.41
CA GLY A 3 2.68 -11.24 0.78
C GLY A 3 2.09 -10.41 1.93
N ASP A 4 0.86 -9.92 1.80
CA ASP A 4 0.18 -9.17 2.88
C ASP A 4 0.21 -9.92 4.22
N LYS A 5 0.59 -9.20 5.29
CA LYS A 5 0.79 -9.75 6.64
C LYS A 5 -0.45 -9.62 7.54
N SER A 6 -1.64 -9.38 7.01
CA SER A 6 -2.87 -9.17 7.80
C SER A 6 -3.13 -10.29 8.82
N ARG A 7 -2.80 -11.54 8.48
CA ARG A 7 -2.92 -12.69 9.40
C ARG A 7 -1.84 -12.72 10.48
N ALA A 8 -0.68 -12.13 10.22
CA ALA A 8 0.47 -12.14 11.13
C ALA A 8 0.52 -10.90 12.05
N VAL A 9 -0.30 -9.88 11.79
CA VAL A 9 -0.32 -8.62 12.58
C VAL A 9 -0.38 -8.90 14.08
N LYS A 10 -1.27 -9.79 14.53
CA LYS A 10 -1.43 -10.15 15.95
C LYS A 10 -0.18 -10.76 16.58
N ILE A 11 0.71 -11.33 15.76
CA ILE A 11 1.97 -11.94 16.20
C ILE A 11 3.10 -10.90 16.16
N ILE A 12 3.09 -10.03 15.16
CA ILE A 12 4.15 -9.04 14.92
C ILE A 12 4.01 -7.84 15.89
N MET A 13 2.80 -7.33 16.08
CA MET A 13 2.57 -6.14 16.90
C MET A 13 3.16 -6.24 18.32
N PRO A 14 3.03 -7.35 19.06
CA PRO A 14 3.64 -7.49 20.39
C PRO A 14 5.17 -7.50 20.41
N LEU A 15 5.82 -7.68 19.26
CA LEU A 15 7.29 -7.66 19.14
C LEU A 15 7.84 -6.23 18.99
N ILE A 16 6.98 -5.25 18.69
CA ILE A 16 7.37 -3.85 18.60
C ILE A 16 7.43 -3.28 20.02
N PRO A 17 8.59 -2.75 20.47
CA PRO A 17 8.73 -2.21 21.83
C PRO A 17 7.73 -1.08 22.12
N ASN A 18 7.19 -1.04 23.34
CA ASN A 18 6.17 -0.06 23.75
C ASN A 18 6.68 1.40 23.74
N ASN A 19 8.00 1.61 23.81
CA ASN A 19 8.62 2.94 23.73
C ASN A 19 8.88 3.40 22.29
N THR A 20 8.45 2.63 21.28
CA THR A 20 8.61 3.00 19.87
C THR A 20 7.74 4.21 19.55
N THR A 21 8.36 5.29 19.12
CA THR A 21 7.70 6.50 18.63
C THR A 21 7.78 6.62 17.11
N HIS A 22 8.70 5.88 16.48
CA HIS A 22 8.89 5.90 15.04
C HIS A 22 9.06 4.48 14.49
N LEU A 23 8.14 4.08 13.62
CA LEU A 23 8.21 2.82 12.87
C LEU A 23 8.77 3.11 11.47
N VAL A 24 9.83 2.41 11.07
CA VAL A 24 10.45 2.53 9.75
C VAL A 24 10.23 1.22 8.99
N SER A 25 9.60 1.30 7.80
CA SER A 25 9.24 0.12 6.99
C SER A 25 9.67 0.31 5.53
N PRO A 26 10.85 -0.20 5.13
CA PRO A 26 11.37 -0.05 3.77
C PRO A 26 10.75 -1.00 2.73
N PHE A 27 9.78 -1.82 3.12
CA PHE A 27 9.04 -2.75 2.26
C PHE A 27 7.55 -2.69 2.61
N MET A 28 6.89 -1.58 2.30
CA MET A 28 5.51 -1.34 2.74
C MET A 28 4.51 -2.38 2.26
N GLY A 29 4.61 -2.81 1.01
CA GLY A 29 3.68 -3.79 0.45
C GLY A 29 2.21 -3.47 0.74
N GLY A 30 1.50 -4.42 1.35
CA GLY A 30 0.09 -4.26 1.73
C GLY A 30 -0.18 -3.34 2.93
N GLY A 31 0.84 -2.87 3.64
CA GLY A 31 0.74 -1.92 4.73
C GLY A 31 0.00 -2.40 5.98
N SER A 32 -0.12 -3.71 6.19
CA SER A 32 -0.94 -4.26 7.28
C SER A 32 -0.39 -4.00 8.66
N VAL A 33 0.92 -4.09 8.84
CA VAL A 33 1.60 -3.85 10.12
C VAL A 33 1.66 -2.35 10.39
N GLU A 34 2.02 -1.56 9.39
CA GLU A 34 2.11 -0.10 9.43
C GLU A 34 0.75 0.50 9.80
N HIS A 35 -0.33 0.05 9.17
CA HIS A 35 -1.68 0.50 9.48
C HIS A 35 -2.11 0.10 10.89
N ALA A 36 -1.85 -1.13 11.32
CA ALA A 36 -2.20 -1.58 12.65
C ALA A 36 -1.47 -0.78 13.72
N TRP A 37 -0.15 -0.60 13.56
CA TRP A 37 0.66 0.16 14.49
C TRP A 37 0.27 1.64 14.53
N SER A 38 0.05 2.26 13.38
CA SER A 38 -0.41 3.65 13.24
C SER A 38 -1.73 3.92 13.99
N LYS A 39 -2.65 2.97 13.98
CA LYS A 39 -3.93 3.10 14.71
C LYS A 39 -3.79 3.02 16.21
N GLU A 40 -2.89 2.20 16.71
CA GLU A 40 -2.65 2.03 18.14
C GLU A 40 -1.74 3.13 18.70
N ASN A 41 -0.88 3.73 17.87
CA ASN A 41 0.11 4.73 18.24
C ASN A 41 -0.16 6.07 17.53
N ILE A 42 -1.25 6.73 17.89
CA ILE A 42 -1.74 7.94 17.23
C ILE A 42 -0.73 9.11 17.23
N ASN A 43 0.17 9.17 18.22
CA ASN A 43 1.23 10.17 18.33
C ASN A 43 2.56 9.68 17.73
N GLY A 44 2.61 8.45 17.28
CA GLY A 44 3.78 7.90 16.61
C GLY A 44 3.79 8.23 15.12
N GLN A 45 4.94 8.07 14.49
CA GLN A 45 5.13 8.33 13.07
C GLN A 45 5.59 7.04 12.37
N VAL A 46 5.08 6.78 11.19
CA VAL A 46 5.55 5.72 10.29
C VAL A 46 6.20 6.35 9.08
N SER A 47 7.47 6.01 8.83
CA SER A 47 8.14 6.26 7.55
C SER A 47 8.27 4.95 6.81
N ALA A 48 7.73 4.89 5.60
CA ALA A 48 7.75 3.69 4.78
C ALA A 48 8.21 3.99 3.35
N CYS A 49 8.73 3.00 2.67
CA CYS A 49 8.92 3.08 1.22
C CYS A 49 8.55 1.77 0.54
N ASP A 50 8.37 1.85 -0.76
CA ASP A 50 8.26 0.68 -1.62
C ASP A 50 8.92 0.98 -2.97
N PHE A 51 9.65 0.01 -3.50
CA PHE A 51 10.28 0.14 -4.81
C PHE A 51 9.26 0.14 -5.95
N PHE A 52 8.11 -0.51 -5.74
CA PHE A 52 7.04 -0.54 -6.73
C PHE A 52 6.26 0.78 -6.73
N LYS A 53 6.72 1.71 -7.56
CA LYS A 53 6.20 3.08 -7.66
C LYS A 53 4.66 3.20 -7.69
N PRO A 54 3.88 2.39 -8.45
CA PRO A 54 2.42 2.48 -8.44
C PRO A 54 1.79 2.20 -7.06
N LEU A 55 2.38 1.29 -6.28
CA LEU A 55 1.95 0.97 -4.93
C LEU A 55 2.24 2.13 -3.96
N ALA A 56 3.45 2.70 -4.02
CA ALA A 56 3.80 3.84 -3.18
C ALA A 56 2.90 5.05 -3.47
N ILE A 57 2.68 5.38 -4.76
CA ILE A 57 1.75 6.44 -5.19
C ILE A 57 0.33 6.16 -4.69
N PHE A 58 -0.14 4.91 -4.74
CA PHE A 58 -1.45 4.54 -4.21
C PHE A 58 -1.56 4.91 -2.72
N TRP A 59 -0.58 4.53 -1.91
CA TRP A 59 -0.60 4.86 -0.48
C TRP A 59 -0.53 6.35 -0.21
N GLN A 60 0.29 7.12 -0.96
CA GLN A 60 0.34 8.58 -0.88
C GLN A 60 -1.04 9.20 -1.15
N GLN A 61 -1.67 8.82 -2.25
CA GLN A 61 -2.96 9.37 -2.66
C GLN A 61 -4.11 8.97 -1.71
N VAL A 62 -4.10 7.75 -1.19
CA VAL A 62 -5.09 7.29 -0.20
C VAL A 62 -4.91 8.01 1.14
N ARG A 63 -3.68 8.31 1.55
CA ARG A 63 -3.41 9.11 2.74
C ARG A 63 -3.93 10.54 2.59
N GLU A 64 -3.69 11.15 1.43
CA GLU A 64 -4.06 12.56 1.17
C GLU A 64 -5.56 12.74 0.98
N ASN A 65 -6.18 11.93 0.14
CA ASN A 65 -7.59 12.07 -0.21
C ASN A 65 -8.21 10.73 -0.66
N PRO A 66 -8.56 9.85 0.27
CA PRO A 66 -9.15 8.55 -0.05
C PRO A 66 -10.49 8.65 -0.77
N GLU A 67 -11.25 9.73 -0.54
CA GLU A 67 -12.53 9.98 -1.23
C GLU A 67 -12.32 10.17 -2.74
N LYS A 68 -11.34 11.00 -3.14
CA LYS A 68 -11.01 11.19 -4.57
C LYS A 68 -10.48 9.92 -5.21
N VAL A 69 -9.65 9.15 -4.51
CA VAL A 69 -9.19 7.86 -5.02
C VAL A 69 -10.35 6.90 -5.21
N ALA A 70 -11.27 6.81 -4.25
CA ALA A 70 -12.46 5.95 -4.35
C ALA A 70 -13.39 6.38 -5.49
N GLU A 71 -13.57 7.68 -5.73
CA GLU A 71 -14.35 8.22 -6.85
C GLU A 71 -13.69 7.82 -8.19
N ALA A 72 -12.39 8.03 -8.33
CA ALA A 72 -11.64 7.63 -9.52
C ALA A 72 -11.71 6.11 -9.76
N VAL A 73 -11.60 5.30 -8.70
CA VAL A 73 -11.77 3.83 -8.75
C VAL A 73 -13.18 3.45 -9.19
N ARG A 74 -14.21 4.14 -8.69
CA ARG A 74 -15.61 3.90 -9.04
C ARG A 74 -15.90 4.03 -10.53
N SER A 75 -15.21 4.92 -11.23
CA SER A 75 -15.35 5.10 -12.69
C SER A 75 -15.00 3.84 -13.50
N TYR A 76 -14.30 2.89 -12.88
CA TYR A 76 -13.96 1.60 -13.49
C TYR A 76 -14.96 0.48 -13.15
N PHE A 77 -15.88 0.71 -12.22
CA PHE A 77 -16.80 -0.33 -11.77
C PHE A 77 -18.14 -0.31 -12.55
N PRO A 78 -18.66 -1.47 -13.02
CA PRO A 78 -18.01 -2.79 -13.04
C PRO A 78 -16.91 -2.90 -14.10
N LEU A 79 -15.80 -3.57 -13.76
CA LEU A 79 -14.67 -3.69 -14.67
C LEU A 79 -14.91 -4.79 -15.71
N LYS A 80 -14.85 -4.44 -17.00
CA LYS A 80 -14.90 -5.38 -18.11
C LYS A 80 -13.52 -5.97 -18.41
N LYS A 81 -13.49 -7.19 -18.93
CA LYS A 81 -12.27 -7.94 -19.23
C LYS A 81 -11.33 -7.17 -20.16
N ASP A 82 -11.85 -6.60 -21.23
CA ASP A 82 -11.06 -5.84 -22.20
C ASP A 82 -10.39 -4.63 -21.55
N ARG A 83 -11.15 -3.90 -20.72
CA ARG A 83 -10.62 -2.75 -19.97
C ARG A 83 -9.56 -3.15 -18.97
N PHE A 84 -9.69 -4.34 -18.33
CA PHE A 84 -8.66 -4.85 -17.43
C PHE A 84 -7.33 -5.05 -18.15
N TYR A 85 -7.31 -5.72 -19.30
CA TYR A 85 -6.07 -5.94 -20.05
C TYR A 85 -5.50 -4.67 -20.65
N THR A 86 -6.35 -3.73 -21.09
CA THR A 86 -5.90 -2.40 -21.52
C THR A 86 -5.19 -1.68 -20.39
N LEU A 87 -5.74 -1.71 -19.17
CA LEU A 87 -5.09 -1.10 -17.99
C LEU A 87 -3.73 -1.75 -17.66
N GLN A 88 -3.62 -3.08 -17.75
CA GLN A 88 -2.35 -3.76 -17.52
C GLN A 88 -1.28 -3.36 -18.54
N GLN A 89 -1.64 -3.17 -19.80
CA GLN A 89 -0.72 -2.78 -20.87
C GLN A 89 -0.30 -1.31 -20.78
N THR A 90 -1.17 -0.44 -20.29
CA THR A 90 -0.97 1.01 -20.29
C THR A 90 -0.58 1.60 -18.93
N HIS A 91 -0.33 0.78 -17.91
CA HIS A 91 -0.06 1.26 -16.54
C HIS A 91 1.24 2.08 -16.41
N LEU A 92 2.17 1.96 -17.36
CA LEU A 92 3.43 2.74 -17.41
C LEU A 92 3.32 4.02 -18.25
N SER A 93 2.17 4.29 -18.90
CA SER A 93 1.99 5.53 -19.66
C SER A 93 1.90 6.74 -18.70
N GLU A 94 2.27 7.93 -19.21
CA GLU A 94 2.17 9.17 -18.45
C GLU A 94 0.75 9.42 -17.95
N ARG A 95 0.61 9.59 -16.63
CA ARG A 95 -0.66 9.76 -15.93
C ARG A 95 -0.47 10.59 -14.67
N THR A 96 -1.55 11.17 -14.21
CA THR A 96 -1.59 11.80 -12.88
C THR A 96 -1.43 10.75 -11.77
N HIS A 97 -0.93 11.15 -10.61
CA HIS A 97 -0.80 10.27 -9.45
C HIS A 97 -2.15 9.66 -9.03
N LEU A 98 -3.24 10.43 -9.15
CA LEU A 98 -4.59 9.93 -8.87
C LEU A 98 -5.00 8.79 -9.82
N GLU A 99 -4.71 8.92 -11.11
CA GLU A 99 -4.99 7.87 -12.09
C GLU A 99 -4.15 6.61 -11.83
N ILE A 100 -2.85 6.79 -11.52
CA ILE A 100 -1.97 5.67 -11.16
C ILE A 100 -2.50 4.94 -9.93
N ALA A 101 -2.88 5.68 -8.88
CA ALA A 101 -3.44 5.10 -7.66
C ALA A 101 -4.74 4.32 -7.91
N ALA A 102 -5.67 4.93 -8.67
CA ALA A 102 -6.93 4.28 -9.00
C ALA A 102 -6.74 3.01 -9.82
N GLN A 103 -5.90 3.05 -10.86
CA GLN A 103 -5.62 1.90 -11.72
C GLN A 103 -4.87 0.79 -10.98
N PHE A 104 -3.90 1.14 -10.13
CA PHE A 104 -3.24 0.17 -9.26
C PHE A 104 -4.27 -0.58 -8.41
N TYR A 105 -5.16 0.13 -7.72
CA TYR A 105 -6.20 -0.49 -6.89
C TYR A 105 -7.11 -1.40 -7.71
N VAL A 106 -7.61 -0.92 -8.84
CA VAL A 106 -8.49 -1.69 -9.74
C VAL A 106 -7.81 -2.97 -10.21
N LEU A 107 -6.57 -2.87 -10.71
CA LEU A 107 -5.79 -4.02 -11.16
C LEU A 107 -5.51 -5.00 -10.00
N ASN A 108 -5.07 -4.50 -8.85
CA ASN A 108 -4.79 -5.34 -7.68
C ASN A 108 -6.04 -6.11 -7.22
N ARG A 109 -7.22 -5.46 -7.19
CA ARG A 109 -8.46 -6.09 -6.76
C ARG A 109 -9.07 -7.03 -7.80
N SER A 110 -8.76 -6.84 -9.08
CA SER A 110 -9.33 -7.61 -10.18
C SER A 110 -8.42 -8.71 -10.72
N SER A 111 -7.11 -8.68 -10.41
CA SER A 111 -6.17 -9.71 -10.84
C SER A 111 -6.21 -10.94 -9.94
N PHE A 112 -5.86 -12.09 -10.51
CA PHE A 112 -5.68 -13.34 -9.75
C PHE A 112 -4.62 -13.13 -8.67
N SER A 113 -4.90 -13.52 -7.44
CA SER A 113 -4.03 -13.38 -6.26
C SER A 113 -3.45 -11.98 -5.99
N GLY A 114 -3.92 -10.94 -6.69
CA GLY A 114 -3.41 -9.58 -6.54
C GLY A 114 -2.11 -9.30 -7.31
N PHE A 115 -1.73 -10.16 -8.24
CA PHE A 115 -0.62 -9.95 -9.16
C PHE A 115 -0.98 -8.87 -10.19
N THR A 116 -0.93 -7.63 -9.79
CA THR A 116 -1.40 -6.44 -10.48
C THR A 116 -1.03 -6.39 -11.96
N LEU A 117 0.24 -6.71 -12.30
CA LEU A 117 0.80 -6.52 -13.64
C LEU A 117 0.99 -7.81 -14.43
N SER A 118 1.02 -8.98 -13.78
CA SER A 118 1.34 -10.26 -14.43
C SER A 118 0.24 -11.31 -14.32
N GLY A 119 -0.70 -11.12 -13.39
CA GLY A 119 -1.83 -12.03 -13.23
C GLY A 119 -2.94 -11.78 -14.24
N GLY A 120 -3.64 -12.82 -14.68
CA GLY A 120 -4.88 -12.68 -15.42
C GLY A 120 -6.00 -12.10 -14.57
N MET A 121 -7.09 -11.67 -15.21
CA MET A 121 -8.27 -11.21 -14.51
C MET A 121 -8.91 -12.35 -13.70
N SER A 122 -9.17 -12.10 -12.42
CA SER A 122 -9.81 -13.07 -11.55
C SER A 122 -11.26 -13.35 -11.99
N PRO A 123 -11.70 -14.60 -12.07
CA PRO A 123 -13.09 -14.91 -12.38
C PRO A 123 -14.03 -14.29 -11.34
N GLY A 124 -15.08 -13.60 -11.82
CA GLY A 124 -16.11 -13.04 -10.97
C GLY A 124 -15.71 -11.84 -10.11
N HIS A 125 -14.53 -11.27 -10.29
CA HIS A 125 -14.04 -10.07 -9.56
C HIS A 125 -14.27 -10.10 -8.07
N ALA A 126 -14.06 -11.23 -7.40
CA ALA A 126 -14.44 -11.46 -6.01
C ALA A 126 -13.95 -10.41 -4.99
N ARG A 127 -12.94 -9.58 -5.36
CA ARG A 127 -12.36 -8.55 -4.50
C ARG A 127 -12.63 -7.12 -4.95
N PHE A 128 -12.99 -6.89 -6.23
CA PHE A 128 -13.38 -5.57 -6.74
C PHE A 128 -14.90 -5.43 -6.66
N THR A 129 -15.40 -4.90 -5.58
CA THR A 129 -16.82 -4.79 -5.23
C THR A 129 -17.15 -3.39 -4.74
N GLU A 130 -18.42 -2.99 -4.76
CA GLU A 130 -18.89 -1.74 -4.16
C GLU A 130 -18.43 -1.61 -2.70
N SER A 131 -18.53 -2.68 -1.92
CA SER A 131 -18.08 -2.66 -0.52
C SER A 131 -16.57 -2.42 -0.39
N SER A 132 -15.76 -2.85 -1.37
CA SER A 132 -14.33 -2.56 -1.37
C SER A 132 -14.03 -1.09 -1.70
N ILE A 133 -14.83 -0.47 -2.56
CA ILE A 133 -14.73 0.96 -2.90
C ILE A 133 -15.15 1.82 -1.69
N ILE A 134 -16.22 1.42 -1.00
CA ILE A 134 -16.65 2.10 0.23
C ILE A 134 -15.57 2.03 1.31
N ARG A 135 -14.97 0.84 1.54
CA ARG A 135 -13.85 0.70 2.48
C ARG A 135 -12.63 1.55 2.10
N LEU A 136 -12.35 1.70 0.81
CA LEU A 136 -11.27 2.58 0.34
C LEU A 136 -11.58 4.05 0.66
N ARG A 137 -12.81 4.50 0.39
CA ARG A 137 -13.27 5.86 0.72
C ARG A 137 -13.11 6.19 2.20
N ASP A 138 -13.46 5.22 3.05
CA ASP A 138 -13.50 5.40 4.51
C ASP A 138 -12.16 5.05 5.19
N PHE A 139 -11.14 4.67 4.40
CA PHE A 139 -9.83 4.30 4.92
C PHE A 139 -9.08 5.53 5.44
N ARG A 140 -8.42 5.40 6.59
CA ARG A 140 -7.60 6.47 7.20
C ARG A 140 -6.30 5.90 7.74
N MET A 141 -5.21 6.60 7.45
CA MET A 141 -3.86 6.28 7.91
C MET A 141 -3.05 7.60 8.02
N PRO A 142 -3.36 8.46 9.01
CA PRO A 142 -2.91 9.86 9.01
C PRO A 142 -1.42 10.08 9.29
N ASN A 143 -0.80 9.20 10.04
CA ASN A 143 0.60 9.33 10.52
C ASN A 143 1.57 8.38 9.79
N VAL A 144 1.29 8.04 8.55
CA VAL A 144 2.14 7.19 7.70
C VAL A 144 2.58 7.95 6.47
N ASP A 145 3.87 8.18 6.32
CA ASP A 145 4.49 8.71 5.11
C ASP A 145 5.06 7.58 4.27
N VAL A 146 4.86 7.64 2.96
CA VAL A 146 5.30 6.59 2.04
C VAL A 146 6.04 7.19 0.85
N ASP A 147 7.26 6.69 0.58
CA ASP A 147 8.08 7.08 -0.54
C ASP A 147 8.15 6.01 -1.62
N ALA A 148 8.21 6.44 -2.89
CA ALA A 148 8.54 5.58 -4.01
C ALA A 148 10.07 5.54 -4.16
N ALA A 149 10.75 4.62 -3.48
CA ALA A 149 12.21 4.64 -3.37
C ALA A 149 12.82 3.24 -3.28
N ASP A 150 14.12 3.20 -3.64
CA ASP A 150 14.98 2.05 -3.35
C ASP A 150 15.42 2.12 -1.88
N MET A 151 15.19 1.06 -1.14
CA MET A 151 15.48 0.98 0.28
C MET A 151 16.97 1.19 0.62
N PHE A 152 17.89 0.81 -0.26
CA PHE A 152 19.33 0.96 -0.01
C PHE A 152 19.77 2.42 0.09
N ASN A 153 19.11 3.31 -0.64
CA ASN A 153 19.35 4.75 -0.55
C ASN A 153 18.43 5.42 0.49
N TRP A 154 17.18 4.97 0.56
CA TRP A 154 16.16 5.59 1.38
C TRP A 154 16.36 5.34 2.88
N LEU A 155 16.69 4.09 3.27
CA LEU A 155 16.78 3.71 4.69
C LEU A 155 17.89 4.46 5.44
N PRO A 156 19.15 4.55 4.94
CA PRO A 156 20.18 5.32 5.61
C PRO A 156 19.80 6.79 5.81
N ALA A 157 19.29 7.44 4.77
CA ALA A 157 18.87 8.84 4.83
C ALA A 157 17.71 9.07 5.82
N THR A 158 16.76 8.13 5.89
CA THR A 158 15.64 8.20 6.84
C THR A 158 16.13 8.09 8.28
N LEU A 159 17.12 7.23 8.55
CA LEU A 159 17.61 6.98 9.91
C LEU A 159 18.52 8.08 10.47
N GLU A 160 19.10 8.93 9.64
CA GLU A 160 20.06 9.98 10.07
C GLU A 160 19.53 10.87 11.21
N ASN A 161 18.23 11.18 11.18
CA ASN A 161 17.62 12.11 12.14
C ASN A 161 16.70 11.43 13.15
N LEU A 162 16.69 10.09 13.22
CA LEU A 162 15.83 9.34 14.12
C LEU A 162 16.60 8.85 15.35
N SER A 163 15.93 8.87 16.50
CA SER A 163 16.50 8.35 17.75
C SER A 163 16.55 6.81 17.71
N PRO A 164 17.74 6.18 17.85
CA PRO A 164 17.84 4.71 17.82
C PRO A 164 17.14 4.03 19.01
N THR A 165 16.86 4.76 20.10
CA THR A 165 16.22 4.21 21.30
C THR A 165 14.69 4.12 21.20
N THR A 166 14.10 4.86 20.26
CA THR A 166 12.63 4.92 20.06
C THR A 166 12.21 4.63 18.62
N THR A 167 13.15 4.22 17.78
CA THR A 167 12.88 3.79 16.39
C THR A 167 12.90 2.29 16.29
N PHE A 168 11.88 1.73 15.67
CA PHE A 168 11.81 0.31 15.33
C PHE A 168 11.78 0.14 13.80
N ILE A 169 12.63 -0.74 13.28
CA ILE A 169 12.69 -1.04 11.84
C ILE A 169 12.00 -2.38 11.60
N TYR A 170 10.94 -2.35 10.79
CA TYR A 170 10.22 -3.54 10.36
C TYR A 170 10.63 -3.89 8.93
N LEU A 171 11.25 -5.07 8.75
CA LEU A 171 11.74 -5.56 7.46
C LEU A 171 10.92 -6.77 6.99
N ASP A 172 10.25 -6.63 5.85
CA ASP A 172 9.52 -7.70 5.15
C ASP A 172 9.93 -7.76 3.67
N PRO A 173 11.19 -8.11 3.37
CA PRO A 173 11.70 -8.12 2.00
C PRO A 173 10.97 -9.16 1.14
N PRO A 174 10.94 -9.00 -0.20
CA PRO A 174 10.43 -10.01 -1.12
C PRO A 174 11.15 -11.34 -0.92
N TYR A 175 10.38 -12.44 -0.95
CA TYR A 175 10.94 -13.78 -0.85
C TYR A 175 11.54 -14.20 -2.20
N TRP A 176 12.74 -14.76 -2.17
CA TRP A 176 13.28 -15.53 -3.29
C TRP A 176 12.65 -16.93 -3.22
N LEU A 177 11.95 -17.31 -4.27
CA LEU A 177 11.43 -18.66 -4.48
C LEU A 177 12.42 -19.49 -5.29
#